data_8615454fb639b785e731b76e484244be
#
_entry.id   8615454fb639b785e731b76e484244be
#
_cell.length_a   1.000
_cell.length_b   1.000
_cell.length_c   1.000
_cell.angle_alpha   90.00
_cell.angle_beta   90.00
_cell.angle_gamma   90.00
#
_symmetry.space_group_name_H-M   'P 1'
#
loop_
_entity.id
_entity.type
_entity.pdbx_description
1 polymer ?
#
loop_
_entity_poly.entity_id
_entity_poly.type
_entity_poly.pdbx_seq_one_letter_code
_entity_poly.pdbx_strand_id
1 'polypeptide(L)'
;SSAASDVYKRQDMGNVSDKDETKEDIKNAAENPEYIADETAVITEGLSIKGDLDSLGSIDLFGSVEGNVTCRGKLTVSGSITGSSKANEFFANDAQVDGDIEAKGAVKIGQGTVVVGNITATSAVIGGAVKGDIDVHGPVIIDSSAIISGDIKSKSVQINNGATIDGRCSQCYADVNMESIFDIKGKKNK
;
A
#
# COMPACT_ATOMS: atom_id res chain seq x y z
N SER A 1 -43.05 21.94 24.07
CA SER A 1 -42.39 20.84 24.75
C SER A 1 -42.45 19.50 23.96
N SER A 2 -43.52 19.25 23.19
CA SER A 2 -43.61 18.02 22.36
C SER A 2 -42.62 18.00 21.19
N ALA A 3 -42.32 19.16 20.61
CA ALA A 3 -41.33 19.24 19.52
C ALA A 3 -39.90 18.96 19.98
N ALA A 4 -39.53 19.34 21.19
CA ALA A 4 -38.22 19.05 21.76
C ALA A 4 -38.05 17.55 22.07
N SER A 5 -39.11 16.90 22.52
CA SER A 5 -39.14 15.45 22.76
C SER A 5 -38.98 14.63 21.47
N ASP A 6 -39.59 15.06 20.36
CA ASP A 6 -39.47 14.40 19.07
C ASP A 6 -38.07 14.56 18.47
N VAL A 7 -37.40 15.69 18.68
CA VAL A 7 -36.02 15.91 18.24
C VAL A 7 -35.05 14.98 19.00
N TYR A 8 -35.22 14.81 20.30
CA TYR A 8 -34.41 13.87 21.09
C TYR A 8 -34.58 12.41 20.64
N LYS A 9 -35.80 11.98 20.35
CA LYS A 9 -36.06 10.64 19.83
C LYS A 9 -35.39 10.38 18.48
N ARG A 10 -35.34 11.37 17.60
CA ARG A 10 -34.64 11.25 16.31
C ARG A 10 -33.12 11.14 16.47
N GLN A 11 -32.53 11.86 17.41
CA GLN A 11 -31.09 11.74 17.72
C GLN A 11 -30.75 10.36 18.30
N ASP A 12 -31.57 9.82 19.18
CA ASP A 12 -31.36 8.46 19.71
C ASP A 12 -31.49 7.38 18.62
N MET A 13 -32.41 7.53 17.68
CA MET A 13 -32.53 6.65 16.53
C MET A 13 -31.32 6.71 15.59
N GLY A 14 -30.73 7.90 15.37
CA GLY A 14 -29.51 8.07 14.61
C GLY A 14 -28.31 7.36 15.24
N ASN A 15 -28.16 7.47 16.56
CA ASN A 15 -27.08 6.79 17.28
C ASN A 15 -27.23 5.26 17.28
N VAL A 16 -28.44 4.75 17.31
CA VAL A 16 -28.72 3.30 17.22
C VAL A 16 -28.40 2.78 15.82
N SER A 17 -28.70 3.55 14.77
CA SER A 17 -28.36 3.20 13.39
C SER A 17 -26.83 3.10 13.20
N ASP A 18 -26.05 4.06 13.68
CA ASP A 18 -24.59 4.04 13.59
C ASP A 18 -23.98 2.83 14.33
N LYS A 19 -24.54 2.45 15.47
CA LYS A 19 -24.08 1.27 16.23
C LYS A 19 -24.40 -0.04 15.53
N ASP A 20 -25.55 -0.11 14.87
CA ASP A 20 -25.95 -1.31 14.14
C ASP A 20 -25.11 -1.49 12.87
N GLU A 21 -24.79 -0.42 12.14
CA GLU A 21 -23.86 -0.46 11.00
C GLU A 21 -22.48 -0.97 11.41
N THR A 22 -21.94 -0.50 12.52
CA THR A 22 -20.63 -0.95 13.03
C THR A 22 -20.62 -2.45 13.37
N LYS A 23 -21.71 -2.97 13.93
CA LYS A 23 -21.84 -4.40 14.24
C LYS A 23 -21.96 -5.24 12.98
N GLU A 24 -22.67 -4.73 11.97
CA GLU A 24 -22.81 -5.40 10.69
C GLU A 24 -21.45 -5.46 9.95
N ASP A 25 -20.65 -4.41 10.01
CA ASP A 25 -19.30 -4.39 9.45
C ASP A 25 -18.40 -5.43 10.11
N ILE A 26 -18.42 -5.54 11.43
CA ILE A 26 -17.65 -6.54 12.16
C ILE A 26 -18.09 -7.95 11.80
N LYS A 27 -19.39 -8.18 11.67
CA LYS A 27 -19.96 -9.46 11.28
C LYS A 27 -19.56 -9.84 9.85
N ASN A 28 -19.68 -8.89 8.92
CA ASN A 28 -19.29 -9.07 7.52
C ASN A 28 -17.80 -9.38 7.39
N ALA A 29 -16.96 -8.74 8.19
CA ALA A 29 -15.53 -8.99 8.22
C ALA A 29 -15.18 -10.40 8.73
N ALA A 30 -15.93 -10.91 9.70
CA ALA A 30 -15.76 -12.26 10.23
C ALA A 30 -16.19 -13.35 9.24
N GLU A 31 -17.25 -13.08 8.47
CA GLU A 31 -17.80 -14.02 7.48
C GLU A 31 -17.06 -13.97 6.13
N ASN A 32 -16.45 -12.83 5.79
CA ASN A 32 -15.73 -12.64 4.53
C ASN A 32 -14.37 -12.00 4.78
N PRO A 33 -13.27 -12.76 4.64
CA PRO A 33 -11.91 -12.23 4.82
C PRO A 33 -11.53 -11.11 3.86
N GLU A 34 -12.22 -10.99 2.72
CA GLU A 34 -11.98 -9.95 1.72
C GLU A 34 -12.87 -8.72 1.90
N TYR A 35 -13.72 -8.72 2.92
CA TYR A 35 -14.58 -7.57 3.20
C TYR A 35 -13.75 -6.34 3.57
N ILE A 36 -14.03 -5.23 2.90
CA ILE A 36 -13.42 -3.92 3.17
C ILE A 36 -14.53 -2.98 3.65
N ALA A 37 -14.38 -2.47 4.86
CA ALA A 37 -15.32 -1.50 5.40
C ALA A 37 -15.22 -0.16 4.66
N ASP A 38 -16.35 0.50 4.46
CA ASP A 38 -16.43 1.80 3.79
C ASP A 38 -16.19 2.95 4.77
N GLU A 39 -15.12 2.85 5.52
CA GLU A 39 -14.71 3.88 6.48
C GLU A 39 -13.22 4.17 6.36
N THR A 40 -12.83 5.38 6.73
CA THR A 40 -11.42 5.79 6.74
C THR A 40 -11.07 6.34 8.12
N ALA A 41 -10.10 5.72 8.77
CA ALA A 41 -9.52 6.23 10.00
C ALA A 41 -8.48 7.31 9.64
N VAL A 42 -8.55 8.45 10.30
CA VAL A 42 -7.60 9.55 10.09
C VAL A 42 -6.74 9.72 11.33
N ILE A 43 -5.44 9.59 11.16
CA ILE A 43 -4.45 9.82 12.22
C ILE A 43 -3.79 11.15 11.92
N THR A 44 -4.13 12.15 12.72
CA THR A 44 -3.69 13.52 12.51
C THR A 44 -2.21 13.72 12.80
N GLU A 45 -1.65 14.81 12.29
CA GLU A 45 -0.21 15.10 12.33
C GLU A 45 0.38 15.11 13.75
N GLY A 46 -0.38 15.57 14.74
CA GLY A 46 0.06 15.63 16.12
C GLY A 46 -0.05 14.31 16.90
N LEU A 47 -0.55 13.24 16.29
CA LEU A 47 -0.77 11.96 16.97
C LEU A 47 0.40 11.02 16.75
N SER A 48 0.93 10.49 17.85
CA SER A 48 1.96 9.45 17.87
C SER A 48 1.38 8.18 18.49
N ILE A 49 1.44 7.07 17.77
CA ILE A 49 0.92 5.80 18.22
C ILE A 49 2.08 4.82 18.40
N LYS A 50 2.11 4.17 19.56
CA LYS A 50 3.05 3.07 19.85
C LYS A 50 2.24 1.80 20.05
N GLY A 51 2.33 0.90 19.10
CA GLY A 51 1.58 -0.34 19.05
C GLY A 51 1.06 -0.60 17.65
N ASP A 52 0.38 -1.73 17.48
CA ASP A 52 -0.11 -2.16 16.19
C ASP A 52 -1.47 -1.54 15.87
N LEU A 53 -1.69 -1.25 14.60
CA LEU A 53 -2.96 -0.78 14.08
C LEU A 53 -3.58 -1.84 13.17
N ASP A 54 -4.88 -2.06 13.32
CA ASP A 54 -5.64 -2.94 12.44
C ASP A 54 -6.97 -2.27 12.09
N SER A 55 -7.23 -2.13 10.79
CA SER A 55 -8.47 -1.52 10.30
C SER A 55 -9.14 -2.40 9.25
N LEU A 56 -10.45 -2.50 9.32
CA LEU A 56 -11.27 -3.16 8.30
C LEU A 56 -11.47 -2.28 7.06
N GLY A 57 -11.27 -0.99 7.17
CA GLY A 57 -11.38 -0.01 6.10
C GLY A 57 -10.02 0.55 5.67
N SER A 58 -10.00 1.82 5.36
CA SER A 58 -8.82 2.57 4.94
C SER A 58 -8.23 3.38 6.09
N ILE A 59 -6.97 3.77 5.96
CA ILE A 59 -6.27 4.60 6.94
C ILE A 59 -5.58 5.74 6.21
N ASP A 60 -5.80 6.98 6.68
CA ASP A 60 -5.02 8.16 6.30
C ASP A 60 -4.10 8.53 7.48
N LEU A 61 -2.81 8.35 7.30
CA LEU A 61 -1.81 8.57 8.34
C LEU A 61 -1.00 9.83 8.05
N PHE A 62 -1.22 10.86 8.85
CA PHE A 62 -0.44 12.10 8.85
C PHE A 62 0.52 12.21 10.04
N GLY A 63 0.29 11.43 11.09
CA GLY A 63 1.11 11.37 12.29
C GLY A 63 2.22 10.32 12.21
N SER A 64 2.57 9.76 13.33
CA SER A 64 3.60 8.71 13.42
C SER A 64 3.07 7.44 14.10
N VAL A 65 3.55 6.30 13.62
CA VAL A 65 3.24 4.99 14.17
C VAL A 65 4.53 4.21 14.38
N GLU A 66 4.73 3.72 15.58
CA GLU A 66 5.75 2.73 15.92
C GLU A 66 5.07 1.39 16.19
N GLY A 67 4.99 0.54 15.18
CA GLY A 67 4.31 -0.75 15.21
C GLY A 67 3.87 -1.17 13.82
N ASN A 68 3.21 -2.30 13.74
CA ASN A 68 2.71 -2.82 12.46
C ASN A 68 1.36 -2.20 12.12
N VAL A 69 1.18 -1.85 10.86
CA VAL A 69 -0.08 -1.27 10.36
C VAL A 69 -0.68 -2.25 9.37
N THR A 70 -1.91 -2.67 9.63
CA THR A 70 -2.67 -3.53 8.74
C THR A 70 -4.01 -2.88 8.45
N CYS A 71 -4.35 -2.71 7.18
CA CYS A 71 -5.68 -2.31 6.79
C CYS A 71 -6.16 -3.13 5.59
N ARG A 72 -7.47 -3.32 5.49
CA ARG A 72 -8.05 -4.06 4.37
C ARG A 72 -8.28 -3.19 3.15
N GLY A 73 -8.41 -1.89 3.34
CA GLY A 73 -8.56 -0.91 2.27
C GLY A 73 -7.24 -0.30 1.83
N LYS A 74 -7.26 0.99 1.61
CA LYS A 74 -6.12 1.79 1.16
C LYS A 74 -5.42 2.43 2.36
N LEU A 75 -4.12 2.26 2.43
CA LEU A 75 -3.27 2.96 3.40
C LEU A 75 -2.59 4.14 2.69
N THR A 76 -2.93 5.35 3.10
CA THR A 76 -2.30 6.59 2.62
C THR A 76 -1.42 7.16 3.73
N VAL A 77 -0.15 7.34 3.44
CA VAL A 77 0.85 7.78 4.41
C VAL A 77 1.46 9.11 3.98
N SER A 78 1.34 10.12 4.83
CA SER A 78 2.05 11.39 4.70
C SER A 78 2.84 11.73 5.98
N GLY A 79 2.94 10.78 6.90
CA GLY A 79 3.70 10.85 8.14
C GLY A 79 4.84 9.85 8.17
N SER A 80 5.01 9.18 9.30
CA SER A 80 6.06 8.17 9.47
C SER A 80 5.52 6.86 10.03
N ILE A 81 6.09 5.75 9.55
CA ILE A 81 5.81 4.40 10.06
C ILE A 81 7.15 3.74 10.37
N THR A 82 7.27 3.20 11.57
CA THR A 82 8.35 2.30 11.96
C THR A 82 7.75 0.93 12.26
N GLY A 83 7.82 0.02 11.32
CA GLY A 83 7.21 -1.31 11.36
C GLY A 83 6.69 -1.74 10.00
N SER A 84 6.12 -2.93 9.93
CA SER A 84 5.59 -3.48 8.69
C SER A 84 4.22 -2.88 8.35
N SER A 85 3.94 -2.72 7.06
CA SER A 85 2.66 -2.22 6.56
C SER A 85 2.04 -3.24 5.62
N LYS A 86 0.78 -3.57 5.85
CA LYS A 86 -0.02 -4.44 4.98
C LYS A 86 -1.33 -3.75 4.63
N ALA A 87 -1.63 -3.67 3.35
CA ALA A 87 -2.84 -3.04 2.85
C ALA A 87 -3.28 -3.66 1.52
N ASN A 88 -4.48 -3.33 1.07
CA ASN A 88 -4.88 -3.64 -0.29
C ASN A 88 -4.15 -2.74 -1.29
N GLU A 89 -4.13 -1.43 -1.00
CA GLU A 89 -3.35 -0.43 -1.73
C GLU A 89 -2.52 0.40 -0.76
N PHE A 90 -1.31 0.75 -1.13
CA PHE A 90 -0.41 1.56 -0.31
C PHE A 90 0.04 2.79 -1.10
N PHE A 91 -0.28 3.97 -0.60
CA PHE A 91 0.12 5.24 -1.21
C PHE A 91 0.88 6.06 -0.18
N ALA A 92 2.07 6.50 -0.54
CA ALA A 92 2.89 7.36 0.31
C ALA A 92 3.33 8.61 -0.45
N ASN A 93 3.29 9.75 0.20
CA ASN A 93 3.75 11.02 -0.33
C ASN A 93 4.32 11.86 0.81
N ASP A 94 5.52 12.38 0.63
CA ASP A 94 6.26 13.11 1.68
C ASP A 94 6.31 12.35 3.01
N ALA A 95 6.52 11.04 2.93
CA ALA A 95 6.44 10.12 4.06
C ALA A 95 7.79 9.46 4.35
N GLN A 96 7.90 8.90 5.53
CA GLN A 96 9.05 8.08 5.93
C GLN A 96 8.55 6.73 6.43
N VAL A 97 9.03 5.65 5.81
CA VAL A 97 8.66 4.29 6.18
C VAL A 97 9.91 3.47 6.44
N ASP A 98 10.03 2.97 7.65
CA ASP A 98 11.10 2.07 8.06
C ASP A 98 10.48 0.71 8.39
N GLY A 99 10.48 -0.18 7.41
CA GLY A 99 9.89 -1.51 7.49
C GLY A 99 9.37 -1.97 6.12
N ASP A 100 8.92 -3.20 6.07
CA ASP A 100 8.45 -3.81 4.83
C ASP A 100 7.04 -3.35 4.49
N ILE A 101 6.78 -3.22 3.18
CA ILE A 101 5.47 -2.85 2.65
C ILE A 101 4.94 -4.02 1.82
N GLU A 102 3.75 -4.47 2.16
CA GLU A 102 3.05 -5.51 1.42
C GLU A 102 1.66 -5.00 1.01
N ALA A 103 1.40 -4.97 -0.29
CA ALA A 103 0.09 -4.63 -0.83
C ALA A 103 -0.43 -5.74 -1.74
N LYS A 104 -1.71 -6.01 -1.65
CA LYS A 104 -2.38 -6.95 -2.57
C LYS A 104 -2.53 -6.37 -3.97
N GLY A 105 -2.71 -5.08 -4.07
CA GLY A 105 -2.85 -4.32 -5.31
C GLY A 105 -1.65 -3.42 -5.58
N ALA A 106 -1.90 -2.14 -5.72
CA ALA A 106 -0.91 -1.14 -6.13
C ALA A 106 -0.15 -0.54 -4.95
N VAL A 107 1.13 -0.28 -5.16
CA VAL A 107 1.96 0.58 -4.30
C VAL A 107 2.36 1.81 -5.08
N LYS A 108 2.18 2.98 -4.49
CA LYS A 108 2.65 4.24 -5.06
C LYS A 108 3.53 4.97 -4.04
N ILE A 109 4.78 5.13 -4.37
CA ILE A 109 5.75 5.88 -3.57
C ILE A 109 6.02 7.20 -4.27
N GLY A 110 5.45 8.28 -3.74
CA GLY A 110 5.57 9.61 -4.31
C GLY A 110 6.89 10.30 -3.98
N GLN A 111 7.12 11.45 -4.59
CA GLN A 111 8.27 12.31 -4.30
C GLN A 111 8.35 12.68 -2.82
N GLY A 112 9.55 12.84 -2.29
CA GLY A 112 9.77 13.17 -0.89
C GLY A 112 9.61 12.01 0.08
N THR A 113 9.17 10.85 -0.40
CA THR A 113 9.03 9.64 0.42
C THR A 113 10.34 8.87 0.48
N VAL A 114 10.68 8.40 1.67
CA VAL A 114 11.82 7.52 1.91
C VAL A 114 11.32 6.21 2.50
N VAL A 115 11.66 5.11 1.85
CA VAL A 115 11.32 3.75 2.33
C VAL A 115 12.61 2.98 2.55
N VAL A 116 12.76 2.44 3.75
CA VAL A 116 13.83 1.50 4.09
C VAL A 116 13.18 0.18 4.45
N GLY A 117 13.18 -0.75 3.52
CA GLY A 117 12.52 -2.05 3.65
C GLY A 117 12.14 -2.61 2.29
N ASN A 118 11.61 -3.82 2.29
CA ASN A 118 11.22 -4.50 1.06
C ASN A 118 9.78 -4.15 0.68
N ILE A 119 9.52 -4.10 -0.61
CA ILE A 119 8.19 -3.78 -1.16
C ILE A 119 7.69 -4.98 -1.96
N THR A 120 6.51 -5.49 -1.61
CA THR A 120 5.82 -6.55 -2.35
C THR A 120 4.45 -6.04 -2.77
N ALA A 121 4.14 -6.15 -4.07
CA ALA A 121 2.88 -5.66 -4.62
C ALA A 121 2.52 -6.37 -5.93
N THR A 122 1.33 -6.09 -6.45
CA THR A 122 0.92 -6.52 -7.79
C THR A 122 1.33 -5.51 -8.86
N SER A 123 1.33 -4.23 -8.53
CA SER A 123 1.87 -3.15 -9.39
C SER A 123 2.51 -2.08 -8.52
N ALA A 124 3.46 -1.34 -9.07
CA ALA A 124 4.12 -0.27 -8.32
C ALA A 124 4.46 0.92 -9.21
N VAL A 125 4.35 2.11 -8.62
CA VAL A 125 4.86 3.36 -9.18
C VAL A 125 5.77 3.98 -8.13
N ILE A 126 7.02 4.21 -8.47
CA ILE A 126 8.03 4.68 -7.53
C ILE A 126 8.62 5.99 -8.01
N GLY A 127 8.44 7.05 -7.23
CA GLY A 127 8.99 8.38 -7.48
C GLY A 127 9.83 8.92 -6.32
N GLY A 128 9.98 8.14 -5.24
CA GLY A 128 10.77 8.49 -4.07
C GLY A 128 12.04 7.66 -3.93
N ALA A 129 12.63 7.70 -2.75
CA ALA A 129 13.81 6.91 -2.42
C ALA A 129 13.43 5.59 -1.75
N VAL A 130 13.95 4.49 -2.24
CA VAL A 130 13.70 3.15 -1.70
C VAL A 130 15.05 2.44 -1.50
N LYS A 131 15.26 1.95 -0.29
CA LYS A 131 16.39 1.09 0.05
C LYS A 131 15.86 -0.26 0.50
N GLY A 132 15.95 -1.25 -0.38
CA GLY A 132 15.45 -2.61 -0.18
C GLY A 132 15.05 -3.23 -1.51
N ASP A 133 14.59 -4.47 -1.45
CA ASP A 133 14.19 -5.21 -2.63
C ASP A 133 12.73 -4.95 -2.98
N ILE A 134 12.46 -4.83 -4.27
CA ILE A 134 11.13 -4.57 -4.82
C ILE A 134 10.70 -5.81 -5.58
N ASP A 135 9.62 -6.47 -5.12
CA ASP A 135 9.05 -7.65 -5.74
C ASP A 135 7.60 -7.36 -6.15
N VAL A 136 7.40 -7.19 -7.45
CA VAL A 136 6.12 -6.82 -8.03
C VAL A 136 5.74 -7.80 -9.12
N HIS A 137 4.61 -8.49 -8.96
CA HIS A 137 4.15 -9.52 -9.91
C HIS A 137 3.53 -8.95 -11.20
N GLY A 138 3.50 -7.66 -11.34
CA GLY A 138 3.00 -6.95 -12.52
C GLY A 138 3.94 -5.83 -12.97
N PRO A 139 3.38 -4.73 -13.50
CA PRO A 139 4.19 -3.62 -13.99
C PRO A 139 4.78 -2.77 -12.88
N VAL A 140 6.01 -2.30 -13.10
CA VAL A 140 6.67 -1.29 -12.27
C VAL A 140 6.97 -0.07 -13.13
N ILE A 141 6.60 1.10 -12.66
CA ILE A 141 6.96 2.38 -13.26
C ILE A 141 7.90 3.11 -12.28
N ILE A 142 9.08 3.45 -12.76
CA ILE A 142 10.09 4.17 -11.98
C ILE A 142 10.19 5.58 -12.55
N ASP A 143 9.67 6.55 -11.78
CA ASP A 143 9.65 7.95 -12.19
C ASP A 143 11.05 8.58 -12.17
N SER A 144 11.21 9.70 -12.84
CA SER A 144 12.48 10.42 -12.98
C SER A 144 13.11 10.85 -11.65
N SER A 145 12.30 11.02 -10.62
CA SER A 145 12.76 11.42 -9.28
C SER A 145 13.13 10.24 -8.38
N ALA A 146 12.95 9.00 -8.84
CA ALA A 146 13.18 7.81 -8.03
C ALA A 146 14.68 7.55 -7.80
N ILE A 147 15.00 7.13 -6.59
CA ILE A 147 16.33 6.65 -6.20
C ILE A 147 16.14 5.30 -5.52
N ILE A 148 16.64 4.24 -6.14
CA ILE A 148 16.44 2.87 -5.66
C ILE A 148 17.79 2.21 -5.41
N SER A 149 17.97 1.68 -4.21
CA SER A 149 19.11 0.85 -3.83
C SER A 149 18.60 -0.52 -3.42
N GLY A 150 18.73 -1.49 -4.32
CA GLY A 150 18.27 -2.86 -4.13
C GLY A 150 17.89 -3.52 -5.46
N ASP A 151 17.40 -4.74 -5.39
CA ASP A 151 17.03 -5.53 -6.55
C ASP A 151 15.53 -5.36 -6.86
N ILE A 152 15.22 -5.29 -8.15
CA ILE A 152 13.84 -5.16 -8.65
C ILE A 152 13.46 -6.42 -9.40
N LYS A 153 12.37 -7.05 -8.98
CA LYS A 153 11.73 -8.16 -9.69
C LYS A 153 10.35 -7.72 -10.15
N SER A 154 10.06 -7.90 -11.43
CA SER A 154 8.79 -7.46 -11.99
C SER A 154 8.39 -8.28 -13.21
N LYS A 155 7.17 -8.09 -13.70
CA LYS A 155 6.72 -8.60 -14.98
C LYS A 155 7.14 -7.69 -16.13
N SER A 156 6.99 -6.40 -15.94
CA SER A 156 7.45 -5.36 -16.87
C SER A 156 7.96 -4.16 -16.10
N VAL A 157 8.86 -3.40 -16.68
CA VAL A 157 9.43 -2.21 -16.05
C VAL A 157 9.54 -1.07 -17.03
N GLN A 158 9.14 0.12 -16.58
CA GLN A 158 9.37 1.37 -17.26
C GLN A 158 10.25 2.24 -16.37
N ILE A 159 11.40 2.64 -16.86
CA ILE A 159 12.33 3.50 -16.13
C ILE A 159 12.40 4.84 -16.87
N ASN A 160 11.93 5.89 -16.24
CA ASN A 160 11.95 7.23 -16.81
C ASN A 160 13.34 7.85 -16.69
N ASN A 161 13.68 8.70 -17.64
CA ASN A 161 14.96 9.39 -17.66
C ASN A 161 15.14 10.25 -16.40
N GLY A 162 16.27 10.10 -15.74
CA GLY A 162 16.59 10.78 -14.48
C GLY A 162 16.56 9.88 -13.24
N ALA A 163 15.91 8.73 -13.32
CA ALA A 163 15.89 7.77 -12.22
C ALA A 163 17.28 7.18 -11.94
N THR A 164 17.58 6.93 -10.67
CA THR A 164 18.83 6.30 -10.26
C THR A 164 18.53 4.94 -9.65
N ILE A 165 19.16 3.89 -10.16
CA ILE A 165 19.01 2.52 -9.67
C ILE A 165 20.40 1.95 -9.40
N ASP A 166 20.63 1.52 -8.17
CA ASP A 166 21.82 0.78 -7.78
C ASP A 166 21.38 -0.62 -7.34
N GLY A 167 21.52 -1.58 -8.25
CA GLY A 167 21.07 -2.96 -8.04
C GLY A 167 20.75 -3.63 -9.36
N ARG A 168 20.07 -4.76 -9.26
CA ARG A 168 19.66 -5.57 -10.42
C ARG A 168 18.20 -5.33 -10.73
N CYS A 169 17.84 -5.34 -12.00
CA CYS A 169 16.47 -5.29 -12.45
C CYS A 169 16.18 -6.54 -13.28
N SER A 170 15.26 -7.37 -12.82
CA SER A 170 14.92 -8.64 -13.46
C SER A 170 13.42 -8.70 -13.74
N GLN A 171 13.04 -9.01 -14.97
CA GLN A 171 11.68 -9.28 -15.39
C GLN A 171 11.36 -10.78 -15.27
N CYS A 172 11.62 -11.37 -14.12
CA CYS A 172 11.47 -12.81 -13.88
C CYS A 172 10.02 -13.30 -13.97
N TYR A 173 9.04 -12.40 -13.93
CA TYR A 173 7.61 -12.71 -14.09
C TYR A 173 7.08 -12.47 -15.51
N ALA A 174 7.95 -12.11 -16.45
CA ALA A 174 7.57 -11.94 -17.86
C ALA A 174 7.25 -13.29 -18.52
N ASP A 175 6.20 -13.30 -19.34
CA ASP A 175 5.79 -14.50 -20.11
C ASP A 175 6.64 -14.67 -21.36
N VAL A 176 7.96 -14.72 -21.21
CA VAL A 176 8.91 -14.87 -22.30
C VAL A 176 9.78 -16.10 -22.06
N ASN A 177 9.76 -17.03 -23.01
CA ASN A 177 10.68 -18.16 -22.97
C ASN A 177 12.00 -17.79 -23.65
N MET A 178 12.97 -17.34 -22.83
CA MET A 178 14.29 -16.94 -23.29
C MET A 178 15.04 -18.07 -23.96
N GLU A 179 14.92 -19.30 -23.44
CA GLU A 179 15.62 -20.48 -23.97
C GLU A 179 15.20 -20.79 -25.40
N SER A 180 13.91 -20.78 -25.71
CA SER A 180 13.42 -21.08 -27.06
C SER A 180 13.80 -20.02 -28.08
N ILE A 181 13.93 -18.75 -27.69
CA ILE A 181 14.32 -17.66 -28.57
C ILE A 181 15.80 -17.80 -28.96
N PHE A 182 16.66 -18.13 -28.01
CA PHE A 182 18.09 -18.28 -28.26
C PHE A 182 18.44 -19.60 -28.93
N ASP A 183 17.68 -20.68 -28.71
CA ASP A 183 17.82 -21.96 -29.39
C ASP A 183 17.58 -21.87 -30.92
N ILE A 184 16.65 -21.01 -31.36
CA ILE A 184 16.37 -20.77 -32.78
C ILE A 184 17.61 -20.22 -33.50
N LYS A 185 18.39 -19.37 -32.83
CA LYS A 185 19.65 -18.83 -33.39
C LYS A 185 20.76 -19.89 -33.47
N GLY A 186 20.78 -20.83 -32.53
CA GLY A 186 21.72 -21.95 -32.55
C GLY A 186 21.51 -22.95 -33.68
N LYS A 187 20.28 -23.16 -34.11
CA LYS A 187 19.93 -24.06 -35.22
C LYS A 187 20.22 -23.51 -36.62
N LYS A 188 20.36 -22.21 -36.78
CA LYS A 188 20.66 -21.57 -38.07
C LYS A 188 22.15 -21.63 -38.44
N ASN A 189 23.02 -21.98 -37.51
CA ASN A 189 24.45 -22.07 -37.72
C ASN A 189 24.98 -23.49 -38.00
N LYS A 190 24.05 -24.39 -38.20
CA LYS A 190 24.33 -25.76 -38.68
C LYS A 190 23.87 -25.93 -40.12
#